data_27b0aa20a7319bd355df3b93c49776d6
#
_entry.id   27b0aa20a7319bd355df3b93c49776d6
#
_cell.length_a   1.000
_cell.length_b   1.000
_cell.length_c   1.000
_cell.angle_alpha   90.00
_cell.angle_beta   90.00
_cell.angle_gamma   90.00
#
_symmetry.space_group_name_H-M   'P 1'
#
loop_
_entity.id
_entity.type
_entity.pdbx_description
1 polymer ?
#
loop_
_entity_poly.entity_id
_entity_poly.type
_entity_poly.pdbx_seq_one_letter_code
_entity_poly.pdbx_strand_id
1 'polypeptide(L)'
;MDIKITGSRFKNLLSYEWIKILVAIIAGVIVWSLMFTMFATRATVGEQFVLVVYENVYTQNQNKNYEVLRDMKEKGVLSYDVLKTSVNPITSAGQYSASYMLSLRTTTQEGDVMLISDGSLAKELASQGGTSGESTSQEDPSEEIKSAINARYFYDINEFLNDAKDYCLTVGGGFITPHEDGAYTVNKDVIATYFRSVRMKSASNYRKTYRTEEQIKGAIELEIKRITDIYENYLYLSNAIKKAQDSGADFLWYGDIYDYDEEGKLDETKPTTYALGIDLHKLNSPFIGQKDMPKVEDTWYTYANGKTSSKGLVMCVFDFQYYQADLQYESLAFLTHIVKTYSKY
;
A
#
# COMPACT_ATOMS: atom_id res chain seq x y z
N MET A 1 39.91 -53.86 1.96
CA MET A 1 40.21 -52.47 1.57
C MET A 1 40.06 -51.57 2.79
N ASP A 2 41.14 -51.00 3.25
CA ASP A 2 41.13 -50.21 4.49
C ASP A 2 40.65 -48.79 4.18
N ILE A 3 39.42 -48.43 4.61
CA ILE A 3 38.70 -47.22 4.30
C ILE A 3 39.06 -46.07 5.28
N LYS A 4 40.13 -46.26 6.10
CA LYS A 4 40.55 -45.22 7.06
C LYS A 4 41.24 -44.05 6.32
N ILE A 5 40.57 -42.90 6.31
CA ILE A 5 41.16 -41.65 5.84
C ILE A 5 42.18 -41.20 6.89
N THR A 6 43.47 -41.37 6.59
CA THR A 6 44.55 -40.89 7.48
C THR A 6 44.83 -39.42 7.17
N GLY A 7 45.25 -38.64 8.21
CA GLY A 7 45.53 -37.20 8.06
C GLY A 7 46.54 -36.85 6.96
N SER A 8 47.52 -37.76 6.67
CA SER A 8 48.47 -37.60 5.57
C SER A 8 47.82 -37.72 4.18
N ARG A 9 46.86 -38.64 4.02
CA ARG A 9 46.06 -38.76 2.76
C ARG A 9 45.18 -37.56 2.54
N PHE A 10 44.56 -37.05 3.60
CA PHE A 10 43.76 -35.82 3.54
C PHE A 10 44.60 -34.59 3.16
N LYS A 11 45.80 -34.46 3.71
CA LYS A 11 46.73 -33.38 3.38
C LYS A 11 47.19 -33.44 1.92
N ASN A 12 47.50 -34.64 1.40
CA ASN A 12 47.86 -34.83 -0.01
C ASN A 12 46.69 -34.57 -0.93
N LEU A 13 45.47 -34.97 -0.58
CA LEU A 13 44.27 -34.68 -1.36
C LEU A 13 44.00 -33.15 -1.43
N LEU A 14 44.13 -32.46 -0.31
CA LEU A 14 44.03 -31.00 -0.26
C LEU A 14 45.14 -30.29 -1.05
N SER A 15 46.36 -30.83 -1.07
CA SER A 15 47.51 -30.22 -1.78
C SER A 15 47.44 -30.37 -3.29
N TYR A 16 46.94 -31.48 -3.82
CA TYR A 16 46.88 -31.76 -5.26
C TYR A 16 45.53 -31.51 -5.91
N GLU A 17 44.44 -31.61 -5.18
CA GLU A 17 43.09 -31.55 -5.73
C GLU A 17 42.27 -30.40 -5.16
N TRP A 18 42.89 -29.47 -4.40
CA TRP A 18 42.18 -28.40 -3.75
C TRP A 18 41.32 -27.53 -4.72
N ILE A 19 41.81 -27.34 -5.97
CA ILE A 19 41.10 -26.62 -7.00
C ILE A 19 39.80 -27.35 -7.39
N LYS A 20 39.86 -28.70 -7.55
CA LYS A 20 38.68 -29.50 -7.85
C LYS A 20 37.68 -29.48 -6.70
N ILE A 21 38.17 -29.55 -5.45
CA ILE A 21 37.34 -29.45 -4.26
C ILE A 21 36.68 -28.09 -4.17
N LEU A 22 37.43 -27.00 -4.43
CA LEU A 22 36.89 -25.63 -4.44
C LEU A 22 35.82 -25.46 -5.51
N VAL A 23 36.07 -25.95 -6.72
CA VAL A 23 35.06 -25.90 -7.82
C VAL A 23 33.82 -26.71 -7.45
N ALA A 24 33.95 -27.89 -6.84
CA ALA A 24 32.83 -28.68 -6.40
C ALA A 24 32.00 -27.98 -5.28
N ILE A 25 32.66 -27.30 -4.36
CA ILE A 25 32.01 -26.52 -3.29
C ILE A 25 31.24 -25.33 -3.92
N ILE A 26 31.90 -24.57 -4.82
CA ILE A 26 31.26 -23.44 -5.50
C ILE A 26 30.05 -23.93 -6.32
N ALA A 27 30.19 -25.00 -7.09
CA ALA A 27 29.11 -25.59 -7.85
C ALA A 27 27.96 -26.05 -6.92
N GLY A 28 28.29 -26.68 -5.78
CA GLY A 28 27.32 -27.07 -4.76
C GLY A 28 26.55 -25.87 -4.19
N VAL A 29 27.26 -24.79 -3.86
CA VAL A 29 26.65 -23.56 -3.35
C VAL A 29 25.74 -22.92 -4.42
N ILE A 30 26.17 -22.89 -5.70
CA ILE A 30 25.35 -22.36 -6.79
C ILE A 30 24.10 -23.20 -6.97
N VAL A 31 24.22 -24.54 -7.04
CA VAL A 31 23.08 -25.44 -7.18
C VAL A 31 22.12 -25.30 -5.99
N TRP A 32 22.66 -25.25 -4.77
CA TRP A 32 21.86 -25.02 -3.55
C TRP A 32 21.13 -23.70 -3.59
N SER A 33 21.82 -22.62 -3.96
CA SER A 33 21.22 -21.28 -4.11
C SER A 33 20.12 -21.26 -5.17
N LEU A 34 20.36 -21.89 -6.31
CA LEU A 34 19.36 -22.04 -7.37
C LEU A 34 18.14 -22.85 -6.90
N MET A 35 18.38 -23.97 -6.24
CA MET A 35 17.29 -24.79 -5.68
C MET A 35 16.48 -23.97 -4.65
N PHE A 36 17.17 -23.29 -3.73
CA PHE A 36 16.51 -22.45 -2.72
C PHE A 36 15.65 -21.34 -3.38
N THR A 37 16.18 -20.67 -4.41
CA THR A 37 15.44 -19.63 -5.13
C THR A 37 14.27 -20.18 -5.96
N MET A 38 14.38 -21.40 -6.48
CA MET A 38 13.28 -22.06 -7.22
C MET A 38 12.15 -22.54 -6.31
N PHE A 39 12.46 -22.94 -5.07
CA PHE A 39 11.47 -23.43 -4.11
C PHE A 39 10.96 -22.33 -3.18
N ALA A 40 11.63 -21.18 -3.09
CA ALA A 40 11.16 -20.06 -2.31
C ALA A 40 9.83 -19.55 -2.85
N THR A 41 8.83 -19.46 -1.99
CA THR A 41 7.56 -18.82 -2.31
C THR A 41 7.82 -17.31 -2.42
N ARG A 42 7.76 -16.77 -3.63
CA ARG A 42 7.88 -15.33 -3.86
C ARG A 42 6.48 -14.74 -3.86
N ALA A 43 6.30 -13.69 -3.05
CA ALA A 43 5.09 -12.90 -3.08
C ALA A 43 4.94 -12.27 -4.49
N THR A 44 3.79 -12.47 -5.10
CA THR A 44 3.40 -11.76 -6.34
C THR A 44 3.07 -10.31 -5.99
N VAL A 45 2.88 -9.45 -6.98
CA VAL A 45 2.53 -8.04 -6.75
C VAL A 45 1.28 -7.94 -5.88
N GLY A 46 0.24 -8.72 -6.16
CA GLY A 46 -0.99 -8.71 -5.37
C GLY A 46 -0.88 -9.34 -3.96
N GLU A 47 0.18 -10.11 -3.67
CA GLU A 47 0.46 -10.67 -2.34
C GLU A 47 1.40 -9.76 -1.52
N GLN A 48 1.67 -8.56 -2.00
CA GLN A 48 2.47 -7.54 -1.31
C GLN A 48 1.59 -6.34 -1.01
N PHE A 49 1.78 -5.75 0.16
CA PHE A 49 1.27 -4.43 0.47
C PHE A 49 2.42 -3.44 0.55
N VAL A 50 2.38 -2.40 -0.26
CA VAL A 50 3.46 -1.44 -0.44
C VAL A 50 3.00 -0.04 -0.07
N LEU A 51 3.51 0.48 1.05
CA LEU A 51 3.36 1.88 1.41
C LEU A 51 4.45 2.71 0.74
N VAL A 52 4.05 3.62 -0.12
CA VAL A 52 4.96 4.57 -0.77
C VAL A 52 4.98 5.86 0.03
N VAL A 53 6.17 6.37 0.35
CA VAL A 53 6.35 7.62 1.10
C VAL A 53 7.14 8.58 0.22
N TYR A 54 6.51 9.71 -0.13
CA TYR A 54 7.15 10.73 -0.98
C TYR A 54 8.16 11.55 -0.19
N GLU A 55 9.16 12.10 -0.85
CA GLU A 55 10.31 12.76 -0.23
C GLU A 55 9.97 13.96 0.69
N ASN A 56 8.80 14.55 0.52
CA ASN A 56 8.32 15.66 1.34
C ASN A 56 7.50 15.22 2.57
N VAL A 57 7.41 13.92 2.82
CA VAL A 57 6.82 13.32 4.01
C VAL A 57 7.91 12.73 4.88
N TYR A 58 7.91 13.11 6.13
CA TYR A 58 8.90 12.71 7.13
C TYR A 58 8.28 11.82 8.20
N THR A 59 9.12 11.02 8.85
CA THR A 59 8.76 10.24 10.03
C THR A 59 9.74 10.55 11.15
N GLN A 60 9.29 10.46 12.40
CA GLN A 60 10.19 10.66 13.55
C GLN A 60 11.35 9.67 13.55
N ASN A 61 11.10 8.46 13.05
CA ASN A 61 12.07 7.39 12.92
C ASN A 61 11.73 6.60 11.66
N GLN A 62 12.72 6.29 10.83
CA GLN A 62 12.50 5.49 9.60
C GLN A 62 11.82 4.14 9.86
N ASN A 63 12.00 3.58 11.06
CA ASN A 63 11.35 2.32 11.45
C ASN A 63 9.83 2.47 11.70
N LYS A 64 9.31 3.68 11.94
CA LYS A 64 7.89 3.90 12.25
C LYS A 64 6.95 3.39 11.14
N ASN A 65 7.29 3.61 9.88
CA ASN A 65 6.52 3.09 8.76
C ASN A 65 6.42 1.56 8.80
N TYR A 66 7.55 0.90 9.08
CA TYR A 66 7.59 -0.57 9.18
C TYR A 66 6.85 -1.07 10.43
N GLU A 67 6.91 -0.33 11.55
CA GLU A 67 6.17 -0.66 12.77
C GLU A 67 4.66 -0.64 12.53
N VAL A 68 4.14 0.38 11.83
CA VAL A 68 2.72 0.49 11.50
C VAL A 68 2.27 -0.71 10.65
N LEU A 69 3.01 -1.03 9.58
CA LEU A 69 2.66 -2.17 8.71
C LEU A 69 2.77 -3.51 9.43
N ARG A 70 3.79 -3.69 10.28
CA ARG A 70 3.95 -4.89 11.09
C ARG A 70 2.78 -5.05 12.07
N ASP A 71 2.44 -3.99 12.78
CA ASP A 71 1.31 -3.96 13.71
C ASP A 71 -0.01 -4.33 13.02
N MET A 72 -0.27 -3.77 11.84
CA MET A 72 -1.45 -4.10 11.06
C MET A 72 -1.49 -5.57 10.66
N LYS A 73 -0.35 -6.13 10.25
CA LYS A 73 -0.25 -7.55 9.90
C LYS A 73 -0.44 -8.45 11.12
N GLU A 74 0.20 -8.13 12.25
CA GLU A 74 0.09 -8.89 13.50
C GLU A 74 -1.32 -8.84 14.10
N LYS A 75 -2.02 -7.71 13.96
CA LYS A 75 -3.41 -7.53 14.40
C LYS A 75 -4.45 -8.10 13.41
N GLY A 76 -4.00 -8.64 12.28
CA GLY A 76 -4.89 -9.19 11.25
C GLY A 76 -5.76 -8.16 10.56
N VAL A 77 -5.31 -6.89 10.51
CA VAL A 77 -5.94 -5.81 9.73
C VAL A 77 -5.74 -6.05 8.24
N LEU A 78 -4.50 -6.40 7.85
CA LEU A 78 -4.22 -6.88 6.50
C LEU A 78 -4.62 -8.35 6.40
N SER A 79 -5.15 -8.74 5.26
CA SER A 79 -5.66 -10.09 5.06
C SER A 79 -4.56 -11.15 4.96
N TYR A 80 -4.97 -12.41 4.98
CA TYR A 80 -4.09 -13.57 5.01
C TYR A 80 -3.24 -13.73 3.75
N ASP A 81 -3.66 -13.17 2.63
CA ASP A 81 -2.97 -13.23 1.34
C ASP A 81 -1.87 -12.18 1.18
N VAL A 82 -1.79 -11.19 2.06
CA VAL A 82 -0.65 -10.29 2.13
C VAL A 82 0.55 -11.03 2.74
N LEU A 83 1.38 -11.60 1.89
CA LEU A 83 2.58 -12.33 2.32
C LEU A 83 3.70 -11.39 2.74
N LYS A 84 3.82 -10.23 2.10
CA LYS A 84 4.89 -9.26 2.33
C LYS A 84 4.34 -7.85 2.47
N THR A 85 4.85 -7.13 3.46
CA THR A 85 4.68 -5.68 3.58
C THR A 85 5.99 -4.98 3.32
N SER A 86 5.97 -3.85 2.62
CA SER A 86 7.17 -3.04 2.36
C SER A 86 6.86 -1.55 2.40
N VAL A 87 7.90 -0.77 2.70
CA VAL A 87 7.87 0.69 2.62
C VAL A 87 8.85 1.10 1.56
N ASN A 88 8.39 1.86 0.60
CA ASN A 88 9.19 2.33 -0.52
C ASN A 88 9.27 3.87 -0.48
N PRO A 89 10.34 4.45 0.04
CA PRO A 89 10.54 5.89 -0.04
C PRO A 89 10.82 6.29 -1.50
N ILE A 90 10.18 7.35 -1.95
CA ILE A 90 10.53 8.06 -3.19
C ILE A 90 11.32 9.29 -2.80
N THR A 91 12.60 9.30 -3.13
CA THR A 91 13.50 10.41 -2.86
C THR A 91 14.26 10.76 -4.11
N SER A 92 14.55 12.03 -4.32
CA SER A 92 15.46 12.47 -5.36
C SER A 92 16.84 11.86 -5.13
N ALA A 93 17.36 11.13 -6.09
CA ALA A 93 18.64 10.42 -5.99
C ALA A 93 19.50 10.66 -7.23
N GLY A 94 20.62 11.32 -7.04
CA GLY A 94 21.57 11.61 -8.13
C GLY A 94 20.94 12.48 -9.22
N GLN A 95 20.82 11.93 -10.43
CA GLN A 95 20.23 12.63 -11.59
C GLN A 95 18.71 12.41 -11.75
N TYR A 96 18.09 11.61 -10.90
CA TYR A 96 16.67 11.29 -10.99
C TYR A 96 15.90 12.10 -9.97
N SER A 97 14.88 12.84 -10.43
CA SER A 97 13.94 13.53 -9.56
C SER A 97 12.93 12.56 -8.95
N ALA A 98 12.29 12.95 -7.85
CA ALA A 98 11.24 12.17 -7.22
C ALA A 98 10.05 11.94 -8.18
N SER A 99 9.72 12.92 -9.03
CA SER A 99 8.68 12.80 -10.05
C SER A 99 8.99 11.70 -11.08
N TYR A 100 10.24 11.61 -11.54
CA TYR A 100 10.66 10.50 -12.41
C TYR A 100 10.54 9.15 -11.72
N MET A 101 10.93 9.06 -10.45
CA MET A 101 10.80 7.83 -9.66
C MET A 101 9.34 7.45 -9.45
N LEU A 102 8.45 8.43 -9.25
CA LEU A 102 7.00 8.21 -9.17
C LEU A 102 6.46 7.67 -10.50
N SER A 103 6.80 8.30 -11.62
CA SER A 103 6.40 7.85 -12.97
C SER A 103 6.90 6.43 -13.27
N LEU A 104 8.11 6.08 -12.83
CA LEU A 104 8.62 4.72 -12.99
C LEU A 104 7.76 3.71 -12.20
N ARG A 105 7.41 4.02 -10.94
CA ARG A 105 6.58 3.14 -10.11
C ARG A 105 5.19 2.96 -10.66
N THR A 106 4.58 4.01 -11.18
CA THR A 106 3.27 3.90 -11.83
C THR A 106 3.35 3.05 -13.10
N THR A 107 4.44 3.15 -13.85
CA THR A 107 4.67 2.29 -15.03
C THR A 107 4.89 0.84 -14.65
N THR A 108 5.56 0.57 -13.53
CA THR A 108 5.78 -0.80 -13.01
C THR A 108 4.63 -1.28 -12.13
N GLN A 109 3.66 -0.41 -11.83
CA GLN A 109 2.48 -0.65 -11.00
C GLN A 109 2.84 -1.17 -9.60
N GLU A 110 3.81 -0.52 -9.00
CA GLU A 110 4.31 -0.85 -7.67
C GLU A 110 3.85 0.18 -6.64
N GLY A 111 2.93 -0.20 -5.78
CA GLY A 111 2.43 0.61 -4.67
C GLY A 111 0.94 0.44 -4.48
N ASP A 112 0.49 0.48 -3.23
CA ASP A 112 -0.93 0.38 -2.87
C ASP A 112 -1.42 1.72 -2.35
N VAL A 113 -0.70 2.29 -1.38
CA VAL A 113 -1.03 3.57 -0.75
C VAL A 113 0.20 4.47 -0.79
N MET A 114 -0.03 5.76 -1.03
CA MET A 114 1.00 6.77 -1.05
C MET A 114 0.73 7.86 -0.02
N LEU A 115 1.77 8.25 0.70
CA LEU A 115 1.80 9.45 1.55
C LEU A 115 2.53 10.57 0.82
N ILE A 116 1.89 11.72 0.68
CA ILE A 116 2.41 12.91 0.03
C ILE A 116 2.17 14.15 0.89
N SER A 117 2.90 15.23 0.62
CA SER A 117 2.55 16.57 1.10
C SER A 117 2.05 17.41 -0.08
N ASP A 118 0.91 18.07 0.11
CA ASP A 118 0.34 19.00 -0.89
C ASP A 118 0.97 20.42 -0.85
N GLY A 119 1.99 20.62 -0.02
CA GLY A 119 2.69 21.88 0.11
C GLY A 119 1.95 22.96 0.94
N SER A 120 0.78 22.66 1.49
CA SER A 120 -0.03 23.65 2.25
C SER A 120 0.70 24.26 3.44
N LEU A 121 1.55 23.48 4.13
CA LEU A 121 2.35 24.01 5.25
C LEU A 121 3.35 25.09 4.77
N ALA A 122 4.06 24.83 3.69
CA ALA A 122 5.03 25.78 3.14
C ALA A 122 4.35 27.07 2.66
N LYS A 123 3.21 26.96 1.98
CA LYS A 123 2.40 28.11 1.51
C LYS A 123 1.90 28.97 2.68
N GLU A 124 1.41 28.34 3.74
CA GLU A 124 0.96 29.08 4.93
C GLU A 124 2.10 29.85 5.58
N LEU A 125 3.25 29.21 5.79
CA LEU A 125 4.40 29.85 6.42
C LEU A 125 4.97 30.99 5.58
N ALA A 126 4.96 30.87 4.25
CA ALA A 126 5.33 31.94 3.34
C ALA A 126 4.37 33.15 3.46
N SER A 127 3.06 32.91 3.59
CA SER A 127 2.05 33.97 3.74
C SER A 127 2.15 34.71 5.08
N GLN A 128 2.69 34.07 6.12
CA GLN A 128 2.90 34.68 7.44
C GLN A 128 4.18 35.52 7.57
N GLY A 129 4.89 35.80 6.45
CA GLY A 129 6.09 36.67 6.44
C GLY A 129 7.37 35.94 6.87
N GLY A 130 7.39 34.62 6.85
CA GLY A 130 8.63 33.86 6.99
C GLY A 130 9.53 34.14 5.80
N THR A 131 10.70 34.74 6.03
CA THR A 131 11.74 34.89 5.02
C THR A 131 12.05 33.48 4.49
N SER A 132 11.86 33.30 3.17
CA SER A 132 12.34 32.12 2.45
C SER A 132 13.86 32.06 2.61
N GLY A 133 14.33 31.37 3.64
CA GLY A 133 15.73 30.98 3.73
C GLY A 133 16.04 30.11 2.53
N GLU A 134 17.15 30.44 1.88
CA GLU A 134 17.75 29.81 0.72
C GLU A 134 16.98 28.63 0.14
N SER A 135 16.21 28.91 -0.93
CA SER A 135 15.65 27.85 -1.74
C SER A 135 16.82 27.10 -2.38
N THR A 136 17.20 25.97 -1.80
CA THR A 136 17.63 24.90 -2.66
C THR A 136 16.53 24.73 -3.70
N SER A 137 16.88 24.67 -4.95
CA SER A 137 16.02 24.54 -6.14
C SER A 137 15.16 23.27 -6.08
N GLN A 138 14.33 23.15 -5.04
CA GLN A 138 13.26 22.16 -4.96
C GLN A 138 12.12 22.76 -5.78
N GLU A 139 11.86 22.15 -6.92
CA GLU A 139 10.64 22.37 -7.71
C GLU A 139 9.46 22.36 -6.75
N ASP A 140 8.51 23.28 -6.93
CA ASP A 140 7.34 23.40 -6.06
C ASP A 140 6.67 22.02 -5.98
N PRO A 141 6.67 21.34 -4.80
CA PRO A 141 6.08 20.00 -4.69
C PRO A 141 4.63 19.95 -5.18
N SER A 142 3.96 21.10 -5.26
CA SER A 142 2.63 21.23 -5.81
C SER A 142 2.55 20.93 -7.32
N GLU A 143 3.58 21.22 -8.11
CA GLU A 143 3.55 20.98 -9.56
C GLU A 143 3.74 19.49 -9.90
N GLU A 144 4.62 18.80 -9.17
CA GLU A 144 4.79 17.37 -9.34
C GLU A 144 3.54 16.59 -8.94
N ILE A 145 2.87 17.03 -7.86
CA ILE A 145 1.61 16.44 -7.41
C ILE A 145 0.50 16.72 -8.41
N LYS A 146 0.40 17.92 -8.96
CA LYS A 146 -0.55 18.26 -10.04
C LYS A 146 -0.32 17.38 -11.27
N SER A 147 0.93 17.13 -11.63
CA SER A 147 1.27 16.23 -12.74
C SER A 147 0.80 14.80 -12.46
N ALA A 148 0.99 14.28 -11.25
CA ALA A 148 0.51 12.96 -10.85
C ALA A 148 -1.02 12.86 -10.83
N ILE A 149 -1.71 13.92 -10.41
CA ILE A 149 -3.18 14.03 -10.45
C ILE A 149 -3.66 13.99 -11.90
N ASN A 150 -3.11 14.83 -12.79
CA ASN A 150 -3.50 14.88 -14.20
C ASN A 150 -3.17 13.57 -14.94
N ALA A 151 -2.12 12.87 -14.52
CA ALA A 151 -1.80 11.54 -15.02
C ALA A 151 -2.70 10.43 -14.46
N ARG A 152 -3.67 10.77 -13.61
CA ARG A 152 -4.63 9.84 -12.99
C ARG A 152 -3.95 8.71 -12.24
N TYR A 153 -2.90 9.02 -11.48
CA TYR A 153 -2.20 8.02 -10.69
C TYR A 153 -2.95 7.64 -9.40
N PHE A 154 -3.90 8.48 -8.98
CA PHE A 154 -4.64 8.29 -7.75
C PHE A 154 -6.10 7.97 -8.03
N TYR A 155 -6.62 7.02 -7.27
CA TYR A 155 -8.00 6.59 -7.31
C TYR A 155 -8.93 7.66 -6.70
N ASP A 156 -10.08 7.94 -7.32
CA ASP A 156 -11.15 8.64 -6.61
C ASP A 156 -11.65 7.76 -5.45
N ILE A 157 -11.63 8.29 -4.24
CA ILE A 157 -12.00 7.53 -3.02
C ILE A 157 -13.45 7.03 -3.09
N ASN A 158 -14.35 7.82 -3.68
CA ASN A 158 -15.76 7.42 -3.80
C ASN A 158 -15.92 6.28 -4.82
N GLU A 159 -15.21 6.35 -5.94
CA GLU A 159 -15.16 5.27 -6.93
C GLU A 159 -14.55 4.02 -6.33
N PHE A 160 -13.42 4.14 -5.65
CA PHE A 160 -12.77 3.02 -4.94
C PHE A 160 -13.68 2.32 -3.94
N LEU A 161 -14.46 3.09 -3.16
CA LEU A 161 -15.44 2.55 -2.23
C LEU A 161 -16.60 1.86 -2.94
N ASN A 162 -17.07 2.41 -4.07
CA ASN A 162 -18.11 1.78 -4.87
C ASN A 162 -17.62 0.46 -5.48
N ASP A 163 -16.40 0.42 -5.99
CA ASP A 163 -15.81 -0.80 -6.54
C ASP A 163 -15.63 -1.89 -5.48
N ALA A 164 -15.18 -1.51 -4.28
CA ALA A 164 -15.08 -2.44 -3.15
C ALA A 164 -16.45 -3.02 -2.75
N LYS A 165 -17.48 -2.17 -2.74
CA LYS A 165 -18.88 -2.60 -2.53
C LYS A 165 -19.32 -3.55 -3.63
N ASP A 166 -19.16 -3.16 -4.89
CA ASP A 166 -19.62 -3.92 -6.04
C ASP A 166 -18.89 -5.26 -6.15
N TYR A 167 -17.61 -5.32 -5.80
CA TYR A 167 -16.89 -6.58 -5.64
C TYR A 167 -17.61 -7.52 -4.67
N CYS A 168 -18.01 -7.04 -3.50
CA CYS A 168 -18.69 -7.87 -2.51
C CYS A 168 -20.11 -8.29 -2.95
N LEU A 169 -20.82 -7.45 -3.71
CA LEU A 169 -22.23 -7.66 -4.05
C LEU A 169 -22.44 -8.39 -5.37
N THR A 170 -21.51 -8.34 -6.31
CA THR A 170 -21.72 -8.83 -7.68
C THR A 170 -20.82 -9.98 -8.09
N VAL A 171 -19.56 -9.98 -7.65
CA VAL A 171 -18.60 -11.00 -8.05
C VAL A 171 -19.00 -12.38 -7.53
N GLY A 172 -18.81 -13.40 -8.38
CA GLY A 172 -19.13 -14.79 -8.05
C GLY A 172 -20.61 -15.09 -7.83
N GLY A 173 -21.50 -14.14 -8.08
CA GLY A 173 -22.93 -14.25 -7.79
C GLY A 173 -23.34 -13.59 -6.47
N GLY A 174 -22.48 -12.75 -5.90
CA GLY A 174 -22.73 -11.98 -4.68
C GLY A 174 -22.24 -12.68 -3.42
N PHE A 175 -21.12 -12.23 -2.90
CA PHE A 175 -20.53 -12.72 -1.65
C PHE A 175 -21.32 -12.25 -0.43
N ILE A 176 -21.89 -11.06 -0.52
CA ILE A 176 -22.65 -10.39 0.53
C ILE A 176 -24.04 -10.06 0.00
N THR A 177 -25.04 -10.26 0.82
CA THR A 177 -26.42 -9.81 0.55
C THR A 177 -26.81 -8.79 1.62
N PRO A 178 -26.94 -7.50 1.28
CA PRO A 178 -27.39 -6.47 2.21
C PRO A 178 -28.90 -6.60 2.47
N HIS A 179 -29.35 -6.18 3.64
CA HIS A 179 -30.74 -6.12 4.05
C HIS A 179 -31.20 -4.67 4.23
N GLU A 180 -32.51 -4.45 4.21
CA GLU A 180 -33.12 -3.11 4.34
C GLU A 180 -32.87 -2.47 5.71
N ASP A 181 -32.66 -3.28 6.75
CA ASP A 181 -32.36 -2.84 8.11
C ASP A 181 -30.88 -2.46 8.33
N GLY A 182 -30.06 -2.53 7.27
CA GLY A 182 -28.62 -2.28 7.33
C GLY A 182 -27.77 -3.47 7.77
N ALA A 183 -28.41 -4.61 8.12
CA ALA A 183 -27.69 -5.87 8.32
C ALA A 183 -27.25 -6.48 6.97
N TYR A 184 -26.46 -7.53 7.02
CA TYR A 184 -26.06 -8.26 5.81
C TYR A 184 -25.87 -9.75 6.09
N THR A 185 -25.99 -10.56 5.06
CA THR A 185 -25.68 -11.99 5.09
C THR A 185 -24.45 -12.30 4.27
N VAL A 186 -23.53 -13.09 4.84
CA VAL A 186 -22.34 -13.59 4.13
C VAL A 186 -22.69 -14.92 3.46
N ASN A 187 -22.57 -14.98 2.14
CA ASN A 187 -22.90 -16.15 1.32
C ASN A 187 -21.70 -17.13 1.26
N LYS A 188 -21.49 -17.86 2.35
CA LYS A 188 -20.31 -18.73 2.53
C LYS A 188 -20.13 -19.75 1.42
N ASP A 189 -21.20 -20.35 0.91
CA ASP A 189 -21.14 -21.34 -0.17
C ASP A 189 -20.71 -20.73 -1.51
N VAL A 190 -21.14 -19.49 -1.78
CA VAL A 190 -20.72 -18.73 -2.96
C VAL A 190 -19.22 -18.43 -2.86
N ILE A 191 -18.74 -17.95 -1.73
CA ILE A 191 -17.32 -17.67 -1.47
C ILE A 191 -16.50 -18.96 -1.61
N ALA A 192 -16.94 -20.08 -1.03
CA ALA A 192 -16.25 -21.35 -1.12
C ALA A 192 -16.13 -21.84 -2.57
N THR A 193 -17.21 -21.71 -3.35
CA THR A 193 -17.23 -22.05 -4.77
C THR A 193 -16.29 -21.17 -5.58
N TYR A 194 -16.31 -19.86 -5.35
CA TYR A 194 -15.42 -18.90 -6.01
C TYR A 194 -13.95 -19.15 -5.65
N PHE A 195 -13.63 -19.38 -4.39
CA PHE A 195 -12.28 -19.72 -3.96
C PHE A 195 -11.73 -20.93 -4.72
N ARG A 196 -12.48 -22.03 -4.77
CA ARG A 196 -12.06 -23.26 -5.46
C ARG A 196 -11.96 -23.11 -6.99
N SER A 197 -12.88 -22.38 -7.59
CA SER A 197 -12.98 -22.27 -9.05
C SER A 197 -12.10 -21.20 -9.67
N VAL A 198 -11.86 -20.11 -8.94
CA VAL A 198 -11.14 -18.92 -9.43
C VAL A 198 -9.85 -18.69 -8.66
N ARG A 199 -9.92 -18.41 -7.37
CA ARG A 199 -8.74 -18.00 -6.58
C ARG A 199 -7.64 -19.05 -6.56
N MET A 200 -7.96 -20.30 -6.33
CA MET A 200 -6.98 -21.40 -6.37
C MET A 200 -6.33 -21.58 -7.74
N LYS A 201 -6.98 -21.14 -8.82
CA LYS A 201 -6.42 -21.26 -10.18
C LYS A 201 -5.60 -20.03 -10.57
N SER A 202 -5.95 -18.85 -10.09
CA SER A 202 -5.28 -17.59 -10.45
C SER A 202 -3.90 -17.43 -9.81
N ALA A 203 -3.72 -17.92 -8.58
CA ALA A 203 -2.46 -17.77 -7.86
C ALA A 203 -1.67 -19.09 -7.78
N SER A 204 -0.46 -19.10 -8.34
CA SER A 204 0.41 -20.28 -8.29
C SER A 204 0.79 -20.69 -6.86
N ASN A 205 0.86 -19.71 -5.94
CA ASN A 205 1.18 -19.93 -4.54
C ASN A 205 0.06 -20.68 -3.81
N TYR A 206 -1.20 -20.43 -4.11
CA TYR A 206 -2.32 -21.13 -3.50
C TYR A 206 -2.30 -22.62 -3.80
N ARG A 207 -2.03 -23.00 -5.05
CA ARG A 207 -1.89 -24.42 -5.44
C ARG A 207 -0.72 -25.13 -4.76
N LYS A 208 0.33 -24.40 -4.42
CA LYS A 208 1.49 -24.98 -3.69
C LYS A 208 1.20 -25.10 -2.19
N THR A 209 0.45 -24.18 -1.63
CA THR A 209 0.17 -24.08 -0.18
C THR A 209 -1.02 -24.95 0.22
N TYR A 210 -2.12 -24.94 -0.55
CA TYR A 210 -3.36 -25.63 -0.22
C TYR A 210 -3.51 -26.92 -1.03
N ARG A 211 -3.00 -28.02 -0.49
CA ARG A 211 -2.94 -29.33 -1.18
C ARG A 211 -3.95 -30.34 -0.66
N THR A 212 -4.36 -30.23 0.59
CA THR A 212 -5.33 -31.14 1.22
C THR A 212 -6.67 -30.44 1.38
N GLU A 213 -7.76 -31.23 1.43
CA GLU A 213 -9.11 -30.68 1.67
C GLU A 213 -9.23 -29.92 2.98
N GLU A 214 -8.49 -30.33 4.00
CA GLU A 214 -8.47 -29.64 5.29
C GLU A 214 -7.80 -28.26 5.15
N GLN A 215 -6.67 -28.17 4.45
CA GLN A 215 -6.01 -26.90 4.15
C GLN A 215 -6.91 -25.97 3.30
N ILE A 216 -7.62 -26.56 2.31
CA ILE A 216 -8.55 -25.79 1.46
C ILE A 216 -9.73 -25.26 2.29
N LYS A 217 -10.28 -26.05 3.21
CA LYS A 217 -11.34 -25.58 4.11
C LYS A 217 -10.87 -24.43 5.00
N GLY A 218 -9.69 -24.56 5.59
CA GLY A 218 -9.11 -23.47 6.39
C GLY A 218 -8.87 -22.19 5.56
N ALA A 219 -8.42 -22.34 4.31
CA ALA A 219 -8.24 -21.20 3.40
C ALA A 219 -9.58 -20.52 3.02
N ILE A 220 -10.64 -21.31 2.84
CA ILE A 220 -11.99 -20.79 2.59
C ILE A 220 -12.48 -19.97 3.80
N GLU A 221 -12.24 -20.40 5.02
CA GLU A 221 -12.60 -19.64 6.22
C GLU A 221 -11.85 -18.29 6.26
N LEU A 222 -10.56 -18.27 5.91
CA LEU A 222 -9.80 -17.04 5.79
C LEU A 222 -10.32 -16.14 4.68
N GLU A 223 -10.74 -16.71 3.54
CA GLU A 223 -11.33 -15.94 2.44
C GLU A 223 -12.70 -15.36 2.82
N ILE A 224 -13.52 -16.12 3.54
CA ILE A 224 -14.80 -15.61 4.10
C ILE A 224 -14.52 -14.40 4.99
N LYS A 225 -13.53 -14.52 5.89
CA LYS A 225 -13.13 -13.39 6.74
C LYS A 225 -12.66 -12.20 5.90
N ARG A 226 -11.79 -12.41 4.92
CA ARG A 226 -11.28 -11.34 4.04
C ARG A 226 -12.41 -10.57 3.36
N ILE A 227 -13.35 -11.27 2.75
CA ILE A 227 -14.49 -10.64 2.05
C ILE A 227 -15.40 -9.89 3.04
N THR A 228 -15.60 -10.46 4.22
CA THR A 228 -16.37 -9.80 5.29
C THR A 228 -15.66 -8.51 5.73
N ASP A 229 -14.35 -8.58 5.96
CA ASP A 229 -13.55 -7.42 6.35
C ASP A 229 -13.57 -6.32 5.27
N ILE A 230 -13.51 -6.67 3.97
CA ILE A 230 -13.65 -5.69 2.87
C ILE A 230 -14.98 -4.95 2.97
N TYR A 231 -16.08 -5.68 3.12
CA TYR A 231 -17.40 -5.07 3.20
C TYR A 231 -17.59 -4.21 4.45
N GLU A 232 -17.11 -4.68 5.60
CA GLU A 232 -17.15 -3.93 6.86
C GLU A 232 -16.27 -2.64 6.79
N ASN A 233 -15.11 -2.72 6.17
CA ASN A 233 -14.26 -1.57 5.95
C ASN A 233 -14.91 -0.56 5.01
N TYR A 234 -15.55 -1.04 3.93
CA TYR A 234 -16.37 -0.18 3.06
C TYR A 234 -17.47 0.53 3.85
N LEU A 235 -18.26 -0.20 4.61
CA LEU A 235 -19.35 0.38 5.41
C LEU A 235 -18.84 1.41 6.41
N TYR A 236 -17.77 1.06 7.12
CA TYR A 236 -17.18 1.97 8.12
C TYR A 236 -16.68 3.26 7.47
N LEU A 237 -15.84 3.16 6.42
CA LEU A 237 -15.22 4.33 5.80
C LEU A 237 -16.26 5.22 5.12
N SER A 238 -17.23 4.63 4.40
CA SER A 238 -18.34 5.38 3.79
C SER A 238 -19.17 6.14 4.85
N ASN A 239 -19.47 5.49 5.98
CA ASN A 239 -20.19 6.14 7.06
C ASN A 239 -19.37 7.23 7.76
N ALA A 240 -18.06 7.02 7.93
CA ALA A 240 -17.15 8.01 8.52
C ALA A 240 -17.05 9.26 7.65
N ILE A 241 -16.87 9.09 6.34
CA ILE A 241 -16.86 10.21 5.36
C ILE A 241 -18.17 10.98 5.43
N LYS A 242 -19.30 10.28 5.34
CA LYS A 242 -20.62 10.92 5.39
C LYS A 242 -20.83 11.72 6.68
N LYS A 243 -20.53 11.12 7.85
CA LYS A 243 -20.64 11.82 9.13
C LYS A 243 -19.73 13.04 9.22
N ALA A 244 -18.52 12.95 8.68
CA ALA A 244 -17.59 14.08 8.63
C ALA A 244 -18.14 15.20 7.75
N GLN A 245 -18.63 14.90 6.56
CA GLN A 245 -19.26 15.85 5.65
C GLN A 245 -20.50 16.51 6.27
N ASP A 246 -21.40 15.72 6.85
CA ASP A 246 -22.61 16.21 7.54
C ASP A 246 -22.27 17.14 8.72
N SER A 247 -21.13 16.95 9.37
CA SER A 247 -20.63 17.82 10.45
C SER A 247 -19.81 19.02 9.98
N GLY A 248 -19.56 19.16 8.67
CA GLY A 248 -18.72 20.21 8.10
C GLY A 248 -17.22 20.00 8.32
N ALA A 249 -16.81 18.79 8.74
CA ALA A 249 -15.41 18.41 8.98
C ALA A 249 -14.92 17.42 7.94
N ASP A 250 -15.19 17.70 6.67
CA ASP A 250 -14.78 16.84 5.55
C ASP A 250 -13.26 16.68 5.51
N PHE A 251 -12.83 15.42 5.67
CA PHE A 251 -11.42 15.05 5.67
C PHE A 251 -10.95 14.49 4.31
N LEU A 252 -11.80 14.51 3.28
CA LEU A 252 -11.35 14.17 1.94
C LEU A 252 -10.43 15.27 1.40
N TRP A 253 -9.44 14.85 0.64
CA TRP A 253 -8.57 15.71 -0.12
C TRP A 253 -8.99 15.70 -1.57
N TYR A 254 -9.25 16.87 -2.12
CA TYR A 254 -9.77 17.04 -3.46
C TYR A 254 -8.68 17.57 -4.40
N GLY A 255 -8.66 17.05 -5.61
CA GLY A 255 -7.80 17.49 -6.68
C GLY A 255 -8.58 17.68 -7.99
N ASP A 256 -8.17 18.66 -8.76
CA ASP A 256 -8.75 18.94 -10.08
C ASP A 256 -7.97 18.20 -11.17
N ILE A 257 -8.68 17.42 -11.98
CA ILE A 257 -8.16 16.78 -13.17
C ILE A 257 -8.64 17.55 -14.38
N TYR A 258 -7.72 17.86 -15.27
CA TYR A 258 -7.98 18.58 -16.52
C TYR A 258 -7.95 17.59 -17.69
N ASP A 259 -8.93 17.66 -18.56
CA ASP A 259 -8.94 16.89 -19.80
C ASP A 259 -8.07 17.58 -20.86
N TYR A 260 -7.67 16.83 -21.87
CA TYR A 260 -6.95 17.36 -23.02
C TYR A 260 -7.96 17.85 -24.06
N ASP A 261 -7.70 19.02 -24.65
CA ASP A 261 -8.46 19.54 -25.77
C ASP A 261 -8.18 18.76 -27.08
N GLU A 262 -8.86 19.14 -28.17
CA GLU A 262 -8.67 18.51 -29.49
C GLU A 262 -7.26 18.67 -30.06
N GLU A 263 -6.48 19.62 -29.54
CA GLU A 263 -5.08 19.87 -29.91
C GLU A 263 -4.09 19.11 -29.02
N GLY A 264 -4.59 18.37 -28.03
CA GLY A 264 -3.76 17.62 -27.07
C GLY A 264 -3.14 18.49 -25.98
N LYS A 265 -3.69 19.69 -25.73
CA LYS A 265 -3.28 20.59 -24.65
C LYS A 265 -4.28 20.49 -23.50
N LEU A 266 -3.81 20.61 -22.26
CA LEU A 266 -4.67 20.63 -21.08
C LEU A 266 -5.68 21.79 -21.16
N ASP A 267 -6.99 21.46 -21.08
CA ASP A 267 -8.07 22.45 -20.99
C ASP A 267 -8.27 22.88 -19.53
N GLU A 268 -7.50 23.87 -19.10
CA GLU A 268 -7.57 24.42 -17.73
C GLU A 268 -8.90 25.13 -17.42
N THR A 269 -9.80 25.27 -18.41
CA THR A 269 -11.07 25.98 -18.23
C THR A 269 -12.18 25.10 -17.65
N LYS A 270 -12.02 23.78 -17.66
CA LYS A 270 -13.05 22.81 -17.25
C LYS A 270 -12.47 21.69 -16.36
N PRO A 271 -12.00 22.02 -15.16
CA PRO A 271 -11.55 20.98 -14.24
C PRO A 271 -12.72 20.11 -13.77
N THR A 272 -12.45 18.83 -13.60
CA THR A 272 -13.31 17.92 -12.85
C THR A 272 -12.66 17.62 -11.51
N THR A 273 -13.35 17.92 -10.42
CA THR A 273 -12.83 17.73 -9.06
C THR A 273 -13.14 16.32 -8.57
N TYR A 274 -12.11 15.62 -8.10
CA TYR A 274 -12.17 14.26 -7.57
C TYR A 274 -11.68 14.21 -6.12
N ALA A 275 -12.22 13.28 -5.32
CA ALA A 275 -11.74 12.98 -3.97
C ALA A 275 -10.56 12.01 -4.05
N LEU A 276 -9.34 12.52 -4.20
CA LEU A 276 -8.15 11.73 -4.53
C LEU A 276 -7.40 11.18 -3.30
N GLY A 277 -7.85 11.50 -2.09
CA GLY A 277 -7.18 11.02 -0.89
C GLY A 277 -7.85 11.46 0.41
N ILE A 278 -7.17 11.16 1.50
CA ILE A 278 -7.55 11.55 2.86
C ILE A 278 -6.54 12.57 3.39
N ASP A 279 -7.03 13.75 3.79
CA ASP A 279 -6.26 14.78 4.49
C ASP A 279 -6.10 14.37 5.96
N LEU A 280 -4.92 13.91 6.31
CA LEU A 280 -4.62 13.40 7.64
C LEU A 280 -4.64 14.50 8.71
N HIS A 281 -4.40 15.75 8.35
CA HIS A 281 -4.53 16.88 9.26
C HIS A 281 -5.99 17.13 9.65
N LYS A 282 -6.88 17.17 8.68
CA LYS A 282 -8.30 17.33 8.94
C LYS A 282 -8.89 16.15 9.72
N LEU A 283 -8.40 14.96 9.47
CA LEU A 283 -8.79 13.76 10.20
C LEU A 283 -8.47 13.88 11.69
N ASN A 284 -7.29 14.42 12.04
CA ASN A 284 -6.77 14.54 13.40
C ASN A 284 -7.14 15.88 14.08
N SER A 285 -7.50 16.90 13.31
CA SER A 285 -7.76 18.27 13.77
C SER A 285 -8.74 18.39 14.97
N PRO A 286 -9.84 17.62 15.05
CA PRO A 286 -10.76 17.69 16.17
C PRO A 286 -10.18 17.25 17.52
N PHE A 287 -9.01 16.59 17.52
CA PHE A 287 -8.36 16.02 18.70
C PHE A 287 -7.08 16.74 19.12
N ILE A 288 -6.68 17.79 18.38
CA ILE A 288 -5.51 18.60 18.72
C ILE A 288 -5.72 19.17 20.13
N GLY A 289 -4.90 18.71 21.08
CA GLY A 289 -4.98 19.10 22.49
C GLY A 289 -5.66 18.09 23.43
N GLN A 290 -6.24 17.00 22.95
CA GLN A 290 -6.69 15.88 23.80
C GLN A 290 -5.49 15.00 24.15
N LYS A 291 -5.29 14.77 25.46
CA LYS A 291 -4.05 14.19 26.01
C LYS A 291 -3.82 12.71 25.68
N ASP A 292 -4.89 11.97 25.36
CA ASP A 292 -4.86 10.52 25.25
C ASP A 292 -5.13 9.98 23.82
N MET A 293 -5.23 10.89 22.84
CA MET A 293 -5.44 10.47 21.44
C MET A 293 -4.12 10.45 20.67
N PRO A 294 -3.87 9.41 19.87
CA PRO A 294 -2.69 9.37 19.00
C PRO A 294 -2.76 10.50 17.98
N LYS A 295 -1.63 11.15 17.76
CA LYS A 295 -1.49 12.21 16.77
C LYS A 295 -0.85 11.67 15.51
N VAL A 296 -1.32 12.13 14.37
CA VAL A 296 -0.70 11.78 13.08
C VAL A 296 0.79 12.16 13.08
N GLU A 297 1.14 13.29 13.66
CA GLU A 297 2.50 13.81 13.74
C GLU A 297 3.46 12.91 14.53
N ASP A 298 2.95 12.05 15.40
CA ASP A 298 3.76 11.06 16.12
C ASP A 298 4.28 9.94 15.19
N THR A 299 3.70 9.84 13.99
CA THR A 299 4.10 8.87 12.97
C THR A 299 4.60 9.55 11.71
N TRP A 300 3.79 10.43 11.11
CA TRP A 300 4.09 11.11 9.85
C TRP A 300 3.88 12.62 9.97
N TYR A 301 4.75 13.38 9.39
CA TYR A 301 4.65 14.85 9.37
C TYR A 301 5.25 15.45 8.10
N THR A 302 4.84 16.67 7.80
CA THR A 302 5.47 17.55 6.82
C THR A 302 6.41 18.52 7.53
N TYR A 303 7.40 19.04 6.83
CA TYR A 303 8.38 19.96 7.39
C TYR A 303 8.54 21.17 6.47
N ALA A 304 8.45 22.36 7.04
CA ALA A 304 8.76 23.59 6.35
C ALA A 304 9.26 24.66 7.35
N ASN A 305 10.30 25.39 6.98
CA ASN A 305 10.84 26.52 7.75
C ASN A 305 11.04 26.23 9.26
N GLY A 306 11.58 25.07 9.60
CA GLY A 306 11.85 24.70 11.00
C GLY A 306 10.64 24.20 11.78
N LYS A 307 9.45 24.09 11.15
CA LYS A 307 8.22 23.60 11.79
C LYS A 307 7.82 22.24 11.23
N THR A 308 7.37 21.37 12.12
CA THR A 308 6.74 20.09 11.80
C THR A 308 5.23 20.18 11.99
N SER A 309 4.45 19.56 11.12
CA SER A 309 2.99 19.54 11.18
C SER A 309 2.42 18.37 10.39
N SER A 310 1.20 17.93 10.69
CA SER A 310 0.40 17.09 9.79
C SER A 310 -0.25 17.88 8.65
N LYS A 311 -0.16 19.21 8.66
CA LYS A 311 -0.81 20.06 7.66
C LYS A 311 -0.27 19.80 6.26
N GLY A 312 -1.21 19.55 5.34
CA GLY A 312 -0.91 19.16 3.97
C GLY A 312 -0.44 17.72 3.79
N LEU A 313 -0.48 16.92 4.84
CA LEU A 313 -0.19 15.49 4.75
C LEU A 313 -1.42 14.75 4.22
N VAL A 314 -1.28 14.10 3.07
CA VAL A 314 -2.35 13.42 2.35
C VAL A 314 -1.99 11.96 2.13
N MET A 315 -2.99 11.11 2.23
CA MET A 315 -2.91 9.67 1.94
C MET A 315 -3.77 9.34 0.72
N CYS A 316 -3.15 8.86 -0.34
CA CYS A 316 -3.79 8.51 -1.60
C CYS A 316 -3.71 7.01 -1.87
N VAL A 317 -4.66 6.46 -2.60
CA VAL A 317 -4.62 5.10 -3.15
C VAL A 317 -4.17 5.18 -4.59
N PHE A 318 -3.26 4.32 -5.04
CA PHE A 318 -2.89 4.22 -6.44
C PHE A 318 -4.00 3.57 -7.26
N ASP A 319 -4.24 4.12 -8.44
CA ASP A 319 -5.17 3.54 -9.43
C ASP A 319 -4.42 2.60 -10.39
N PHE A 320 -4.12 1.41 -9.92
CA PHE A 320 -3.53 0.34 -10.73
C PHE A 320 -4.58 -0.69 -11.11
N GLN A 321 -5.61 -0.27 -11.81
CA GLN A 321 -6.80 -1.05 -12.15
C GLN A 321 -6.56 -2.39 -12.84
N TYR A 322 -5.34 -2.68 -13.31
CA TYR A 322 -5.11 -3.75 -14.27
C TYR A 322 -4.72 -5.10 -13.67
N TYR A 323 -4.36 -5.16 -12.36
CA TYR A 323 -3.61 -6.33 -11.87
C TYR A 323 -4.28 -7.13 -10.77
N GLN A 324 -5.42 -7.49 -10.77
CA GLN A 324 -6.08 -8.33 -9.78
C GLN A 324 -6.98 -7.50 -8.85
N ALA A 325 -8.11 -7.10 -9.38
CA ALA A 325 -9.18 -6.42 -8.66
C ALA A 325 -9.47 -7.01 -7.26
N ASP A 326 -9.16 -8.29 -7.05
CA ASP A 326 -9.37 -9.01 -5.80
C ASP A 326 -8.39 -8.61 -4.68
N LEU A 327 -7.24 -8.02 -4.99
CA LEU A 327 -6.16 -7.80 -4.02
C LEU A 327 -5.90 -6.32 -3.69
N GLN A 328 -6.46 -5.39 -4.45
CA GLN A 328 -6.33 -3.95 -4.18
C GLN A 328 -7.07 -3.48 -2.92
N TYR A 329 -8.01 -4.27 -2.40
CA TYR A 329 -8.81 -3.89 -1.23
C TYR A 329 -8.06 -3.92 0.10
N GLU A 330 -6.81 -4.34 0.13
CA GLU A 330 -5.92 -4.15 1.28
C GLU A 330 -5.63 -2.67 1.53
N SER A 331 -5.65 -1.84 0.48
CA SER A 331 -5.61 -0.39 0.62
C SER A 331 -6.81 0.13 1.41
N LEU A 332 -8.00 -0.43 1.21
CA LEU A 332 -9.19 -0.09 1.99
C LEU A 332 -9.02 -0.45 3.48
N ALA A 333 -8.44 -1.61 3.78
CA ALA A 333 -8.14 -1.99 5.15
C ALA A 333 -7.15 -1.02 5.81
N PHE A 334 -6.13 -0.59 5.06
CA PHE A 334 -5.17 0.41 5.51
C PHE A 334 -5.84 1.77 5.78
N LEU A 335 -6.59 2.31 4.81
CA LEU A 335 -7.33 3.57 4.96
C LEU A 335 -8.25 3.53 6.20
N THR A 336 -9.04 2.46 6.32
CA THR A 336 -9.97 2.28 7.43
C THR A 336 -9.25 2.22 8.77
N HIS A 337 -8.11 1.53 8.84
CA HIS A 337 -7.30 1.46 10.06
C HIS A 337 -6.78 2.85 10.47
N ILE A 338 -6.29 3.62 9.52
CA ILE A 338 -5.80 4.99 9.78
C ILE A 338 -6.96 5.89 10.25
N VAL A 339 -8.12 5.84 9.57
CA VAL A 339 -9.29 6.61 9.99
C VAL A 339 -9.76 6.19 11.39
N LYS A 340 -9.83 4.90 11.71
CA LYS A 340 -10.16 4.41 13.05
C LYS A 340 -9.16 4.87 14.12
N THR A 341 -7.88 4.97 13.76
CA THR A 341 -6.81 5.33 14.71
C THR A 341 -6.80 6.81 15.04
N TYR A 342 -7.01 7.67 14.05
CA TYR A 342 -6.79 9.10 14.16
C TYR A 342 -8.07 9.95 14.08
N SER A 343 -9.25 9.34 13.95
CA SER A 343 -10.52 10.04 13.81
C SER A 343 -11.50 9.69 14.92
N LYS A 344 -12.45 10.59 15.16
CA LYS A 344 -13.61 10.36 16.06
C LYS A 344 -14.83 9.74 15.37
N TYR A 345 -14.77 9.54 14.05
CA TYR A 345 -15.87 9.10 13.23
C TYR A 345 -16.01 7.58 13.19
#